data_5e36b69c7640bb28b10406a6ead91cd9
#
_entry.id   5e36b69c7640bb28b10406a6ead91cd9
#
_cell.length_a   1.000
_cell.length_b   1.000
_cell.length_c   1.000
_cell.angle_alpha   90.00
_cell.angle_beta   90.00
_cell.angle_gamma   90.00
#
_symmetry.space_group_name_H-M   'P 1'
#
loop_
_entity.id
_entity.type
_entity.pdbx_description
1 polymer ?
#
loop_
_entity_poly.entity_id
_entity_poly.type
_entity_poly.pdbx_seq_one_letter_code
_entity_poly.pdbx_strand_id
1 'polypeptide(L)'
;MLLRVIDIETTGMEPPAEIIELGRVDVVSVGDGWRIDLPMARLYRPLHGIPPETMAVHHITEDDFNADTPVCTDERLRLAVWGGAKPDILVAHNCDFERQFISEAATDGLPWICTLKVALHVWPDAPKHSNQVLRYWRGLKLDAALAMPPHRAGPDAWVTAHLLTELLKDASVEQMIEWTKQPKLMPTIPFGKHRGSVWPDAPIDYLRWMVGQTDMDPDAIWNAQQELERRKQHHN
;
A
#
# COMPACT_ATOMS: atom_id res chain seq x y z
N MET A 1 7.94 19.07 5.48
CA MET A 1 7.22 18.11 4.61
C MET A 1 6.28 17.27 5.47
N LEU A 2 5.06 17.07 5.02
CA LEU A 2 4.03 16.25 5.68
C LEU A 2 3.69 15.08 4.76
N LEU A 3 4.06 13.87 5.16
CA LEU A 3 3.67 12.60 4.53
C LEU A 3 2.47 12.06 5.33
N ARG A 4 1.31 11.88 4.68
CA ARG A 4 0.14 11.33 5.34
C ARG A 4 -0.07 9.89 4.94
N VAL A 5 0.15 9.00 5.87
CA VAL A 5 -0.17 7.59 5.71
C VAL A 5 -1.68 7.40 5.84
N ILE A 6 -2.25 6.66 4.89
CA ILE A 6 -3.67 6.31 4.86
C ILE A 6 -3.79 4.80 4.73
N ASP A 7 -4.80 4.25 5.36
CA ASP A 7 -5.27 2.89 5.21
C ASP A 7 -6.80 2.88 5.23
N ILE A 8 -7.44 1.97 4.52
CA ILE A 8 -8.90 1.87 4.47
C ILE A 8 -9.37 0.42 4.65
N GLU A 9 -10.52 0.27 5.32
CA GLU A 9 -11.31 -0.96 5.29
C GLU A 9 -12.56 -0.74 4.45
N THR A 10 -12.96 -1.79 3.72
CA THR A 10 -14.02 -1.69 2.72
C THR A 10 -14.96 -2.89 2.77
N THR A 11 -16.14 -2.76 2.16
CA THR A 11 -17.10 -3.87 2.01
C THR A 11 -16.72 -4.86 0.91
N GLY A 12 -15.58 -4.70 0.23
CA GLY A 12 -15.13 -5.58 -0.85
C GLY A 12 -13.82 -5.10 -1.48
N MET A 13 -13.30 -5.85 -2.46
CA MET A 13 -11.97 -5.62 -3.03
C MET A 13 -11.92 -4.52 -4.10
N GLU A 14 -13.07 -4.16 -4.69
CA GLU A 14 -13.16 -3.19 -5.78
C GLU A 14 -14.53 -2.50 -5.78
N PRO A 15 -14.66 -1.28 -6.33
CA PRO A 15 -15.96 -0.64 -6.50
C PRO A 15 -16.96 -1.54 -7.28
N PRO A 16 -18.24 -1.57 -6.90
CA PRO A 16 -18.93 -0.60 -6.06
C PRO A 16 -18.88 -0.85 -4.54
N ALA A 17 -17.92 -1.61 -4.03
CA ALA A 17 -17.70 -1.71 -2.59
C ALA A 17 -17.45 -0.32 -1.95
N GLU A 18 -17.76 -0.20 -0.65
CA GLU A 18 -17.80 1.07 0.06
C GLU A 18 -16.72 1.12 1.14
N ILE A 19 -16.11 2.29 1.35
CA ILE A 19 -15.20 2.52 2.48
C ILE A 19 -16.02 2.54 3.77
N ILE A 20 -15.63 1.72 4.75
CA ILE A 20 -16.25 1.64 6.09
C ILE A 20 -15.34 2.12 7.21
N GLU A 21 -14.03 2.14 7.02
CA GLU A 21 -13.09 2.79 7.93
C GLU A 21 -11.98 3.48 7.13
N LEU A 22 -11.53 4.64 7.60
CA LEU A 22 -10.32 5.30 7.12
C LEU A 22 -9.44 5.61 8.32
N GLY A 23 -8.22 5.08 8.31
CA GLY A 23 -7.15 5.38 9.23
C GLY A 23 -6.13 6.33 8.61
N ARG A 24 -5.51 7.17 9.45
CA ARG A 24 -4.41 8.04 9.00
C ARG A 24 -3.39 8.26 10.10
N VAL A 25 -2.14 8.46 9.67
CA VAL A 25 -1.02 8.84 10.52
C VAL A 25 -0.19 9.88 9.79
N ASP A 26 0.15 10.97 10.46
CA ASP A 26 1.03 11.99 9.92
C ASP A 26 2.50 11.67 10.27
N VAL A 27 3.35 11.71 9.24
CA VAL A 27 4.79 11.60 9.35
C VAL A 27 5.39 12.92 8.90
N VAL A 28 5.94 13.67 9.84
CA VAL A 28 6.36 15.07 9.64
C VAL A 28 7.88 15.17 9.71
N SER A 29 8.50 15.83 8.72
CA SER A 29 9.93 16.11 8.79
C SER A 29 10.24 17.14 9.90
N VAL A 30 11.20 16.80 10.78
CA VAL A 30 11.64 17.65 11.88
C VAL A 30 13.17 17.60 11.97
N GLY A 31 13.84 18.70 11.68
CA GLY A 31 15.30 18.71 11.55
C GLY A 31 15.74 17.69 10.49
N ASP A 32 16.68 16.82 10.85
CA ASP A 32 17.20 15.77 9.97
C ASP A 32 16.45 14.43 10.11
N GLY A 33 15.30 14.41 10.81
CA GLY A 33 14.52 13.18 11.08
C GLY A 33 13.04 13.32 10.80
N TRP A 34 12.29 12.31 11.25
CA TRP A 34 10.85 12.21 11.07
C TRP A 34 10.16 11.99 12.42
N ARG A 35 9.07 12.70 12.65
CA ARG A 35 8.15 12.47 13.76
C ARG A 35 6.90 11.79 13.25
N ILE A 36 6.46 10.75 13.93
CA ILE A 36 5.21 10.05 13.67
C ILE A 36 4.18 10.56 14.68
N ASP A 37 3.07 11.09 14.22
CA ASP A 37 1.94 11.51 15.06
C ASP A 37 1.04 10.31 15.38
N LEU A 38 0.20 10.41 16.42
CA LEU A 38 -0.70 9.33 16.80
C LEU A 38 -1.73 9.00 15.69
N PRO A 39 -2.14 7.74 15.58
CA PRO A 39 -3.11 7.33 14.57
C PRO A 39 -4.49 7.93 14.88
N MET A 40 -5.21 8.24 13.82
CA MET A 40 -6.63 8.61 13.85
C MET A 40 -7.39 7.66 12.93
N ALA A 41 -8.56 7.21 13.35
CA ALA A 41 -9.44 6.40 12.51
C ALA A 41 -10.87 6.95 12.56
N ARG A 42 -11.60 6.75 11.47
CA ARG A 42 -12.98 7.16 11.33
C ARG A 42 -13.80 6.10 10.61
N LEU A 43 -14.91 5.72 11.23
CA LEU A 43 -15.89 4.82 10.63
C LEU A 43 -16.85 5.58 9.70
N TYR A 44 -17.30 4.87 8.66
CA TYR A 44 -18.32 5.28 7.72
C TYR A 44 -19.36 4.18 7.60
N ARG A 45 -20.65 4.53 7.66
CA ARG A 45 -21.75 3.58 7.50
C ARG A 45 -21.90 3.21 6.02
N PRO A 46 -21.82 1.94 5.64
CA PRO A 46 -22.12 1.52 4.28
C PRO A 46 -23.62 1.61 3.99
N LEU A 47 -24.00 1.80 2.72
CA LEU A 47 -25.39 1.84 2.28
C LEU A 47 -25.94 0.44 1.97
N HIS A 48 -25.07 -0.50 1.64
CA HIS A 48 -25.45 -1.83 1.14
C HIS A 48 -25.08 -2.98 2.09
N GLY A 49 -24.75 -2.64 3.36
CA GLY A 49 -24.33 -3.63 4.36
C GLY A 49 -22.90 -4.11 4.17
N ILE A 50 -22.47 -5.06 5.01
CA ILE A 50 -21.12 -5.61 5.03
C ILE A 50 -21.19 -7.12 4.78
N PRO A 51 -20.53 -7.65 3.72
CA PRO A 51 -20.46 -9.08 3.48
C PRO A 51 -19.73 -9.84 4.61
N PRO A 52 -20.16 -11.06 4.98
CA PRO A 52 -19.48 -11.85 6.02
C PRO A 52 -17.99 -12.11 5.74
N GLU A 53 -17.62 -12.21 4.47
CA GLU A 53 -16.24 -12.43 4.04
C GLU A 53 -15.32 -11.26 4.42
N THR A 54 -15.80 -10.02 4.31
CA THR A 54 -15.04 -8.84 4.68
C THR A 54 -15.11 -8.61 6.20
N MET A 55 -16.25 -8.85 6.85
CA MET A 55 -16.35 -8.86 8.32
C MET A 55 -15.35 -9.83 8.95
N ALA A 56 -15.12 -10.98 8.35
CA ALA A 56 -14.14 -11.97 8.84
C ALA A 56 -12.69 -11.47 8.76
N VAL A 57 -12.41 -10.42 7.97
CA VAL A 57 -11.09 -9.81 7.84
C VAL A 57 -10.89 -8.65 8.80
N HIS A 58 -11.73 -7.62 8.73
CA HIS A 58 -11.59 -6.38 9.51
C HIS A 58 -12.39 -6.36 10.83
N HIS A 59 -13.29 -7.32 11.03
CA HIS A 59 -14.15 -7.47 12.22
C HIS A 59 -15.05 -6.27 12.52
N ILE A 60 -15.30 -5.39 11.54
CA ILE A 60 -16.28 -4.30 11.65
C ILE A 60 -17.64 -4.86 11.27
N THR A 61 -18.63 -4.62 12.14
CA THR A 61 -20.00 -5.11 12.01
C THR A 61 -21.00 -3.96 12.05
N GLU A 62 -22.27 -4.25 11.81
CA GLU A 62 -23.33 -3.21 11.93
C GLU A 62 -23.41 -2.61 13.33
N ASP A 63 -23.00 -3.33 14.38
CA ASP A 63 -23.01 -2.87 15.76
C ASP A 63 -21.96 -1.79 16.06
N ASP A 64 -20.96 -1.64 15.19
CA ASP A 64 -19.93 -0.60 15.32
C ASP A 64 -20.42 0.78 14.86
N PHE A 65 -21.56 0.84 14.17
CA PHE A 65 -22.14 2.10 13.68
C PHE A 65 -23.28 2.58 14.57
N ASN A 66 -23.28 3.85 14.87
CA ASN A 66 -24.38 4.52 15.57
C ASN A 66 -25.13 5.50 14.63
N ALA A 67 -26.19 6.14 15.13
CA ALA A 67 -27.01 7.06 14.33
C ALA A 67 -26.21 8.25 13.73
N ASP A 68 -25.11 8.62 14.37
CA ASP A 68 -24.27 9.76 13.96
C ASP A 68 -23.12 9.33 13.02
N THR A 69 -22.95 8.01 12.78
CA THR A 69 -21.91 7.51 11.87
C THR A 69 -22.25 7.93 10.44
N PRO A 70 -21.43 8.78 9.80
CA PRO A 70 -21.73 9.32 8.49
C PRO A 70 -21.53 8.26 7.38
N VAL A 71 -22.23 8.45 6.28
CA VAL A 71 -21.91 7.74 5.01
C VAL A 71 -20.64 8.33 4.42
N CYS A 72 -19.82 7.49 3.78
CA CYS A 72 -18.64 7.93 3.06
C CYS A 72 -19.04 8.74 1.81
N THR A 73 -18.46 9.91 1.63
CA THR A 73 -18.62 10.77 0.44
C THR A 73 -17.27 11.36 0.08
N ASP A 74 -17.08 11.77 -1.19
CA ASP A 74 -15.82 12.42 -1.63
C ASP A 74 -15.48 13.65 -0.76
N GLU A 75 -16.47 14.45 -0.39
CA GLU A 75 -16.25 15.61 0.49
C GLU A 75 -15.72 15.18 1.87
N ARG A 76 -16.31 14.14 2.45
CA ARG A 76 -15.87 13.61 3.76
C ARG A 76 -14.52 12.93 3.68
N LEU A 77 -14.24 12.21 2.60
CA LEU A 77 -12.91 11.65 2.32
C LEU A 77 -11.88 12.77 2.20
N ARG A 78 -12.17 13.83 1.44
CA ARG A 78 -11.28 14.99 1.32
C ARG A 78 -11.01 15.61 2.70
N LEU A 79 -12.03 15.82 3.51
CA LEU A 79 -11.86 16.34 4.88
C LEU A 79 -11.02 15.40 5.76
N ALA A 80 -11.19 14.09 5.64
CA ALA A 80 -10.42 13.09 6.37
C ALA A 80 -8.97 13.03 5.87
N VAL A 81 -8.78 13.01 4.55
CA VAL A 81 -7.45 13.00 3.90
C VAL A 81 -6.67 14.28 4.21
N TRP A 82 -7.31 15.44 4.22
CA TRP A 82 -6.62 16.72 4.48
C TRP A 82 -6.45 17.04 5.97
N GLY A 83 -7.37 16.63 6.82
CA GLY A 83 -7.26 16.59 8.27
C GLY A 83 -6.68 17.79 8.99
N GLY A 84 -7.10 19.00 8.64
CA GLY A 84 -6.61 20.26 9.25
C GLY A 84 -5.37 20.84 8.58
N ALA A 85 -4.55 20.03 7.89
CA ALA A 85 -3.43 20.48 7.06
C ALA A 85 -3.36 19.62 5.80
N LYS A 86 -3.27 20.25 4.63
CA LYS A 86 -3.07 19.51 3.36
C LYS A 86 -1.69 18.82 3.42
N PRO A 87 -1.61 17.49 3.22
CA PRO A 87 -0.33 16.82 3.13
C PRO A 87 0.39 17.16 1.82
N ASP A 88 1.70 16.97 1.80
CA ASP A 88 2.50 17.09 0.57
C ASP A 88 2.39 15.80 -0.27
N ILE A 89 2.28 14.65 0.40
CA ILE A 89 2.29 13.32 -0.22
C ILE A 89 1.37 12.39 0.58
N LEU A 90 0.62 11.55 -0.13
CA LEU A 90 -0.14 10.44 0.44
C LEU A 90 0.69 9.17 0.41
N VAL A 91 0.54 8.35 1.43
CA VAL A 91 1.29 7.09 1.58
C VAL A 91 0.31 5.98 1.94
N ALA A 92 0.43 4.83 1.30
CA ALA A 92 -0.30 3.62 1.70
C ALA A 92 0.54 2.36 1.47
N HIS A 93 0.14 1.27 2.11
CA HIS A 93 0.77 -0.03 1.88
C HIS A 93 -0.03 -0.81 0.84
N ASN A 94 0.43 -0.79 -0.44
CA ASN A 94 -0.31 -1.21 -1.63
C ASN A 94 -1.32 -0.16 -2.12
N CYS A 95 -0.84 1.07 -2.29
CA CYS A 95 -1.67 2.24 -2.61
C CYS A 95 -2.57 2.10 -3.86
N ASP A 96 -2.33 1.11 -4.71
CA ASP A 96 -3.18 0.81 -5.85
C ASP A 96 -4.58 0.34 -5.38
N PHE A 97 -4.71 -0.17 -4.14
CA PHE A 97 -5.99 -0.48 -3.52
C PHE A 97 -6.72 0.80 -3.09
N GLU A 98 -6.10 1.67 -2.29
CA GLU A 98 -6.70 2.92 -1.82
C GLU A 98 -7.12 3.83 -2.97
N ARG A 99 -6.34 3.88 -4.05
CA ARG A 99 -6.61 4.70 -5.23
C ARG A 99 -7.82 4.26 -6.05
N GLN A 100 -8.35 3.06 -5.86
CA GLN A 100 -9.61 2.63 -6.45
C GLN A 100 -10.81 3.27 -5.76
N PHE A 101 -10.69 3.58 -4.47
CA PHE A 101 -11.77 4.09 -3.62
C PHE A 101 -11.66 5.59 -3.33
N ILE A 102 -10.45 6.14 -3.29
CA ILE A 102 -10.20 7.54 -2.98
C ILE A 102 -9.94 8.29 -4.29
N SER A 103 -10.93 9.05 -4.73
CA SER A 103 -10.90 9.76 -6.00
C SER A 103 -9.82 10.87 -6.06
N GLU A 104 -9.43 11.27 -7.27
CA GLU A 104 -8.57 12.44 -7.46
C GLU A 104 -9.19 13.72 -6.91
N ALA A 105 -10.52 13.84 -6.91
CA ALA A 105 -11.23 14.98 -6.32
C ALA A 105 -11.02 15.06 -4.79
N ALA A 106 -10.93 13.90 -4.12
CA ALA A 106 -10.65 13.85 -2.68
C ALA A 106 -9.18 14.15 -2.35
N THR A 107 -8.24 13.79 -3.24
CA THR A 107 -6.79 13.94 -3.03
C THR A 107 -6.20 15.20 -3.66
N ASP A 108 -6.92 15.88 -4.56
CA ASP A 108 -6.43 17.04 -5.33
C ASP A 108 -5.16 16.71 -6.14
N GLY A 109 -5.09 15.46 -6.66
CA GLY A 109 -3.96 14.99 -7.47
C GLY A 109 -2.62 14.89 -6.72
N LEU A 110 -2.64 14.77 -5.38
CA LEU A 110 -1.42 14.61 -4.60
C LEU A 110 -0.62 13.37 -5.04
N PRO A 111 0.71 13.44 -5.03
CA PRO A 111 1.55 12.27 -5.29
C PRO A 111 1.37 11.21 -4.20
N TRP A 112 1.62 9.95 -4.58
CA TRP A 112 1.55 8.81 -3.70
C TRP A 112 2.90 8.12 -3.53
N ILE A 113 3.12 7.55 -2.35
CA ILE A 113 4.17 6.57 -2.06
C ILE A 113 3.49 5.25 -1.69
N CYS A 114 3.83 4.19 -2.42
CA CYS A 114 3.44 2.82 -2.13
C CYS A 114 4.55 2.13 -1.31
N THR A 115 4.38 2.00 0.00
CA THR A 115 5.41 1.37 0.84
C THR A 115 5.65 -0.10 0.50
N LEU A 116 4.66 -0.81 -0.06
CA LEU A 116 4.84 -2.16 -0.62
C LEU A 116 5.84 -2.16 -1.78
N LYS A 117 5.62 -1.29 -2.80
CA LYS A 117 6.53 -1.19 -3.96
C LYS A 117 7.93 -0.76 -3.54
N VAL A 118 8.02 0.23 -2.65
CA VAL A 118 9.31 0.69 -2.10
C VAL A 118 10.02 -0.44 -1.34
N ALA A 119 9.32 -1.18 -0.49
CA ALA A 119 9.90 -2.29 0.27
C ALA A 119 10.40 -3.43 -0.63
N LEU A 120 9.76 -3.68 -1.77
CA LEU A 120 10.24 -4.65 -2.76
C LEU A 120 11.60 -4.26 -3.37
N HIS A 121 11.90 -2.95 -3.48
CA HIS A 121 13.21 -2.46 -3.92
C HIS A 121 14.24 -2.45 -2.80
N VAL A 122 13.87 -1.98 -1.61
CA VAL A 122 14.80 -1.77 -0.49
C VAL A 122 15.07 -3.06 0.28
N TRP A 123 14.05 -3.94 0.40
CA TRP A 123 14.13 -5.18 1.17
C TRP A 123 13.73 -6.41 0.33
N PRO A 124 14.44 -6.70 -0.77
CA PRO A 124 14.08 -7.80 -1.67
C PRO A 124 14.12 -9.19 -0.99
N ASP A 125 14.91 -9.33 0.07
CA ASP A 125 15.09 -10.58 0.83
C ASP A 125 14.03 -10.80 1.92
N ALA A 126 13.08 -9.87 2.09
CA ALA A 126 12.01 -10.07 3.06
C ALA A 126 11.15 -11.30 2.68
N PRO A 127 10.76 -12.14 3.66
CA PRO A 127 10.03 -13.38 3.40
C PRO A 127 8.65 -13.15 2.75
N LYS A 128 8.04 -12.02 3.05
CA LYS A 128 6.83 -11.47 2.43
C LYS A 128 6.82 -9.95 2.66
N HIS A 129 6.12 -9.24 1.78
CA HIS A 129 6.03 -7.78 1.82
C HIS A 129 4.67 -7.28 2.33
N SER A 130 3.90 -8.10 3.05
CA SER A 130 2.71 -7.61 3.75
C SER A 130 3.09 -6.80 4.99
N ASN A 131 2.27 -5.82 5.35
CA ASN A 131 2.44 -4.86 6.43
C ASN A 131 2.98 -5.52 7.72
N GLN A 132 2.24 -6.48 8.29
CA GLN A 132 2.61 -7.13 9.56
C GLN A 132 3.86 -8.02 9.42
N VAL A 133 4.09 -8.69 8.27
CA VAL A 133 5.31 -9.48 8.08
C VAL A 133 6.54 -8.58 8.09
N LEU A 134 6.50 -7.46 7.38
CA LEU A 134 7.60 -6.49 7.39
C LEU A 134 7.84 -5.90 8.79
N ARG A 135 6.76 -5.58 9.54
CA ARG A 135 6.88 -5.13 10.94
C ARG A 135 7.70 -6.10 11.79
N TYR A 136 7.33 -7.39 11.78
CA TYR A 136 8.03 -8.39 12.59
C TYR A 136 9.41 -8.73 12.05
N TRP A 137 9.56 -8.81 10.73
CA TRP A 137 10.85 -9.06 10.09
C TRP A 137 11.87 -7.95 10.36
N ARG A 138 11.43 -6.67 10.38
CA ARG A 138 12.27 -5.52 10.77
C ARG A 138 12.44 -5.40 12.30
N GLY A 139 11.77 -6.21 13.09
CA GLY A 139 11.85 -6.18 14.55
C GLY A 139 11.26 -4.92 15.18
N LEU A 140 10.26 -4.28 14.52
CA LEU A 140 9.63 -3.06 15.01
C LEU A 140 8.80 -3.34 16.27
N LYS A 141 9.28 -2.86 17.39
CA LYS A 141 8.59 -2.96 18.69
C LYS A 141 7.63 -1.80 18.83
N LEU A 142 6.40 -1.99 18.38
CA LEU A 142 5.33 -0.99 18.43
C LEU A 142 4.41 -1.28 19.63
N ASP A 143 3.79 -0.21 20.15
CA ASP A 143 2.73 -0.35 21.15
C ASP A 143 1.58 -1.16 20.55
N ALA A 144 1.24 -2.26 21.23
CA ALA A 144 0.18 -3.17 20.78
C ALA A 144 -1.19 -2.48 20.77
N ALA A 145 -1.43 -1.52 21.64
CA ALA A 145 -2.69 -0.76 21.68
C ALA A 145 -2.91 0.09 20.43
N LEU A 146 -1.83 0.49 19.74
CA LEU A 146 -1.87 1.30 18.52
C LEU A 146 -1.69 0.47 17.24
N ALA A 147 -1.04 -0.68 17.33
CA ALA A 147 -0.64 -1.50 16.19
C ALA A 147 -1.48 -2.78 16.00
N MET A 148 -2.53 -2.97 16.78
CA MET A 148 -3.40 -4.14 16.77
C MET A 148 -4.87 -3.74 16.99
N PRO A 149 -5.83 -4.55 16.51
CA PRO A 149 -5.63 -5.71 15.65
C PRO A 149 -5.22 -5.31 14.22
N PRO A 150 -4.60 -6.21 13.43
CA PRO A 150 -4.44 -6.01 12.00
C PRO A 150 -5.82 -5.97 11.32
N HIS A 151 -5.85 -5.44 10.10
CA HIS A 151 -7.10 -5.21 9.36
C HIS A 151 -8.07 -4.27 10.11
N ARG A 152 -7.51 -3.24 10.71
CA ARG A 152 -8.18 -2.04 11.16
C ARG A 152 -7.37 -0.85 10.66
N ALA A 153 -8.04 0.08 10.02
CA ALA A 153 -7.37 1.15 9.29
C ALA A 153 -6.41 2.01 10.14
N GLY A 154 -6.76 2.30 11.40
CA GLY A 154 -5.87 3.03 12.31
C GLY A 154 -4.58 2.27 12.65
N PRO A 155 -4.66 1.05 13.18
CA PRO A 155 -3.52 0.18 13.44
C PRO A 155 -2.64 -0.09 12.23
N ASP A 156 -3.21 -0.36 11.05
CA ASP A 156 -2.42 -0.65 9.86
C ASP A 156 -1.74 0.61 9.28
N ALA A 157 -2.40 1.79 9.34
CA ALA A 157 -1.75 3.06 9.05
C ALA A 157 -0.59 3.35 10.02
N TRP A 158 -0.74 3.01 11.31
CA TRP A 158 0.33 3.16 12.30
C TRP A 158 1.54 2.30 11.99
N VAL A 159 1.34 1.03 11.68
CA VAL A 159 2.43 0.13 11.28
C VAL A 159 3.08 0.62 9.99
N THR A 160 2.30 1.03 8.99
CA THR A 160 2.80 1.59 7.72
C THR A 160 3.64 2.85 7.93
N ALA A 161 3.26 3.74 8.86
CA ALA A 161 4.05 4.93 9.18
C ALA A 161 5.45 4.58 9.74
N HIS A 162 5.53 3.56 10.59
CA HIS A 162 6.81 3.07 11.09
C HIS A 162 7.64 2.36 10.01
N LEU A 163 7.02 1.59 9.12
CA LEU A 163 7.71 1.02 7.96
C LEU A 163 8.23 2.12 7.03
N LEU A 164 7.44 3.16 6.79
CA LEU A 164 7.86 4.31 5.98
C LEU A 164 9.11 4.97 6.56
N THR A 165 9.17 5.21 7.87
CA THR A 165 10.35 5.82 8.49
C THR A 165 11.59 4.94 8.43
N GLU A 166 11.44 3.61 8.40
CA GLU A 166 12.56 2.71 8.14
C GLU A 166 13.01 2.79 6.67
N LEU A 167 12.08 2.81 5.71
CA LEU A 167 12.38 2.93 4.28
C LEU A 167 13.07 4.27 3.94
N LEU A 168 12.69 5.35 4.63
CA LEU A 168 13.28 6.68 4.46
C LEU A 168 14.77 6.77 4.89
N LYS A 169 15.30 5.75 5.55
CA LYS A 169 16.75 5.65 5.84
C LYS A 169 17.56 5.23 4.61
N ASP A 170 16.92 4.51 3.68
CA ASP A 170 17.59 3.86 2.56
C ASP A 170 17.19 4.44 1.18
N ALA A 171 16.08 5.22 1.11
CA ALA A 171 15.60 5.83 -0.12
C ALA A 171 15.07 7.25 0.10
N SER A 172 15.27 8.14 -0.87
CA SER A 172 14.68 9.47 -0.84
C SER A 172 13.19 9.44 -1.19
N VAL A 173 12.46 10.48 -0.78
CA VAL A 173 11.04 10.65 -1.07
C VAL A 173 10.78 10.64 -2.58
N GLU A 174 11.62 11.32 -3.36
CA GLU A 174 11.52 11.40 -4.82
C GLU A 174 11.70 10.01 -5.45
N GLN A 175 12.66 9.23 -4.96
CA GLN A 175 12.90 7.87 -5.42
C GLN A 175 11.74 6.94 -5.10
N MET A 176 11.12 7.06 -3.92
CA MET A 176 9.94 6.31 -3.52
C MET A 176 8.73 6.63 -4.43
N ILE A 177 8.52 7.90 -4.78
CA ILE A 177 7.48 8.33 -5.72
C ILE A 177 7.72 7.70 -7.10
N GLU A 178 8.96 7.70 -7.60
CA GLU A 178 9.28 7.09 -8.90
C GLU A 178 9.03 5.59 -8.92
N TRP A 179 9.42 4.85 -7.88
CA TRP A 179 9.12 3.42 -7.76
C TRP A 179 7.62 3.14 -7.65
N THR A 180 6.87 4.05 -7.01
CA THR A 180 5.41 3.92 -6.90
C THR A 180 4.70 4.00 -8.26
N LYS A 181 5.23 4.79 -9.19
CA LYS A 181 4.68 4.92 -10.56
C LYS A 181 4.95 3.69 -11.43
N GLN A 182 5.97 2.90 -11.09
CA GLN A 182 6.35 1.71 -11.84
C GLN A 182 5.43 0.53 -11.52
N PRO A 183 5.34 -0.47 -12.41
CA PRO A 183 4.78 -1.77 -12.08
C PRO A 183 5.47 -2.37 -10.85
N LYS A 184 4.79 -3.30 -10.18
CA LYS A 184 5.32 -3.92 -8.97
C LYS A 184 6.50 -4.85 -9.29
N LEU A 185 7.63 -4.63 -8.61
CA LEU A 185 8.75 -5.55 -8.66
C LEU A 185 8.35 -6.90 -8.02
N MET A 186 8.55 -7.99 -8.74
CA MET A 186 8.29 -9.34 -8.25
C MET A 186 9.62 -10.04 -7.95
N PRO A 187 9.87 -10.48 -6.70
CA PRO A 187 11.12 -11.17 -6.35
C PRO A 187 11.34 -12.47 -7.15
N THR A 188 10.24 -13.17 -7.48
CA THR A 188 10.25 -14.43 -8.22
C THR A 188 9.13 -14.48 -9.24
N ILE A 189 9.26 -15.41 -10.20
CA ILE A 189 8.21 -15.68 -11.19
C ILE A 189 6.96 -16.23 -10.49
N PRO A 190 5.79 -15.59 -10.67
CA PRO A 190 4.60 -15.90 -9.84
C PRO A 190 3.81 -17.13 -10.29
N PHE A 191 4.03 -17.65 -11.53
CA PHE A 191 3.21 -18.73 -12.09
C PHE A 191 3.98 -19.57 -13.12
N GLY A 192 3.30 -20.62 -13.64
CA GLY A 192 3.80 -21.51 -14.70
C GLY A 192 4.90 -22.45 -14.24
N LYS A 193 5.61 -23.06 -15.20
CA LYS A 193 6.63 -24.07 -14.93
C LYS A 193 7.88 -23.53 -14.20
N HIS A 194 8.09 -22.22 -14.20
CA HIS A 194 9.19 -21.54 -13.52
C HIS A 194 8.73 -20.79 -12.26
N ARG A 195 7.54 -21.09 -11.74
CA ARG A 195 7.04 -20.48 -10.50
C ARG A 195 8.03 -20.63 -9.35
N GLY A 196 8.31 -19.52 -8.67
CA GLY A 196 9.24 -19.46 -7.54
C GLY A 196 10.71 -19.30 -7.91
N SER A 197 11.08 -19.44 -9.19
CA SER A 197 12.43 -19.14 -9.65
C SER A 197 12.69 -17.65 -9.67
N VAL A 198 13.92 -17.23 -9.40
CA VAL A 198 14.35 -15.84 -9.61
C VAL A 198 14.46 -15.54 -11.11
N TRP A 199 14.23 -14.31 -11.49
CA TRP A 199 14.20 -13.88 -12.89
C TRP A 199 15.50 -14.19 -13.67
N PRO A 200 16.71 -14.03 -13.07
CA PRO A 200 17.97 -14.41 -13.74
C PRO A 200 18.08 -15.87 -14.15
N ASP A 201 17.40 -16.79 -13.47
CA ASP A 201 17.46 -18.23 -13.75
C ASP A 201 16.46 -18.66 -14.83
N ALA A 202 15.54 -17.78 -15.23
CA ALA A 202 14.56 -18.10 -16.26
C ALA A 202 15.21 -18.24 -17.65
N PRO A 203 14.82 -19.24 -18.47
CA PRO A 203 15.24 -19.34 -19.85
C PRO A 203 14.84 -18.10 -20.66
N ILE A 204 15.72 -17.62 -21.54
CA ILE A 204 15.47 -16.41 -22.34
C ILE A 204 14.21 -16.54 -23.22
N ASP A 205 13.96 -17.74 -23.75
CA ASP A 205 12.77 -17.98 -24.57
C ASP A 205 11.47 -17.93 -23.77
N TYR A 206 11.53 -18.31 -22.48
CA TYR A 206 10.39 -18.19 -21.58
C TYR A 206 10.09 -16.70 -21.27
N LEU A 207 11.11 -15.90 -21.00
CA LEU A 207 10.95 -14.45 -20.79
C LEU A 207 10.39 -13.75 -22.04
N ARG A 208 10.92 -14.10 -23.24
CA ARG A 208 10.40 -13.57 -24.51
C ARG A 208 8.94 -13.96 -24.74
N TRP A 209 8.58 -15.19 -24.41
CA TRP A 209 7.21 -15.66 -24.49
C TRP A 209 6.30 -14.85 -23.54
N MET A 210 6.70 -14.63 -22.28
CA MET A 210 5.94 -13.81 -21.32
C MET A 210 5.66 -12.40 -21.85
N VAL A 211 6.68 -11.74 -22.40
CA VAL A 211 6.55 -10.39 -22.97
C VAL A 211 5.60 -10.33 -24.17
N GLY A 212 5.44 -11.42 -24.90
CA GLY A 212 4.50 -11.53 -26.03
C GLY A 212 3.05 -11.82 -25.64
N GLN A 213 2.73 -12.00 -24.35
CA GLN A 213 1.35 -12.29 -23.92
C GLN A 213 0.56 -11.00 -23.69
N THR A 214 -0.73 -11.03 -24.03
CA THR A 214 -1.67 -9.91 -23.82
C THR A 214 -2.55 -10.10 -22.58
N ASP A 215 -2.76 -11.36 -22.16
CA ASP A 215 -3.67 -11.73 -21.09
C ASP A 215 -2.95 -12.07 -19.78
N MET A 216 -1.67 -11.67 -19.69
CA MET A 216 -0.84 -11.91 -18.52
C MET A 216 -0.83 -10.68 -17.61
N ASP A 217 -0.61 -10.92 -16.30
CA ASP A 217 -0.40 -9.87 -15.32
C ASP A 217 0.65 -8.86 -15.80
N PRO A 218 0.29 -7.56 -15.94
CA PRO A 218 1.20 -6.52 -16.42
C PRO A 218 2.49 -6.39 -15.59
N ASP A 219 2.42 -6.62 -14.26
CA ASP A 219 3.60 -6.62 -13.42
C ASP A 219 4.57 -7.75 -13.81
N ALA A 220 4.05 -8.95 -14.12
CA ALA A 220 4.88 -10.07 -14.55
C ALA A 220 5.54 -9.83 -15.92
N ILE A 221 4.80 -9.24 -16.87
CA ILE A 221 5.35 -8.83 -18.19
C ILE A 221 6.48 -7.82 -17.99
N TRP A 222 6.26 -6.80 -17.19
CA TRP A 222 7.27 -5.78 -16.91
C TRP A 222 8.54 -6.38 -16.28
N ASN A 223 8.41 -7.26 -15.28
CA ASN A 223 9.57 -7.92 -14.67
C ASN A 223 10.36 -8.78 -15.69
N ALA A 224 9.65 -9.49 -16.59
CA ALA A 224 10.29 -10.24 -17.68
C ALA A 224 11.04 -9.31 -18.65
N GLN A 225 10.47 -8.13 -18.98
CA GLN A 225 11.13 -7.11 -19.81
C GLN A 225 12.39 -6.57 -19.14
N GLN A 226 12.31 -6.20 -17.86
CA GLN A 226 13.48 -5.70 -17.10
C GLN A 226 14.62 -6.72 -17.11
N GLU A 227 14.33 -8.00 -16.91
CA GLU A 227 15.37 -9.04 -16.94
C GLU A 227 15.96 -9.22 -18.35
N LEU A 228 15.16 -9.16 -19.41
CA LEU A 228 15.68 -9.19 -20.78
C LEU A 228 16.60 -8.01 -21.10
N GLU A 229 16.26 -6.82 -20.62
CA GLU A 229 17.07 -5.61 -20.80
C GLU A 229 18.37 -5.69 -20.00
N ARG A 230 18.32 -6.14 -18.75
CA ARG A 230 19.51 -6.38 -17.91
C ARG A 230 20.51 -7.32 -18.60
N ARG A 231 20.03 -8.43 -19.21
CA ARG A 231 20.89 -9.36 -19.94
C ARG A 231 21.54 -8.75 -21.18
N LYS A 232 20.83 -7.87 -21.91
CA LYS A 232 21.41 -7.16 -23.07
C LYS A 232 22.58 -6.26 -22.66
N GLN A 233 22.44 -5.54 -21.53
CA GLN A 233 23.49 -4.65 -21.02
C GLN A 233 24.75 -5.37 -20.57
N HIS A 234 24.66 -6.63 -20.14
CA HIS A 234 25.80 -7.44 -19.70
C HIS A 234 26.49 -8.22 -20.84
N HIS A 235 25.94 -8.14 -22.07
CA HIS A 235 26.51 -8.80 -23.26
C HIS A 235 27.19 -7.80 -24.22
N ASN A 236 27.17 -6.49 -23.90
CA ASN A 236 27.91 -5.42 -24.57
C ASN A 236 29.09 -4.96 -23.71
#